data_bd7381d80fa56868dc0bcd2837e2db72
#
_entry.id   bd7381d80fa56868dc0bcd2837e2db72
#
_cell.length_a   1.000
_cell.length_b   1.000
_cell.length_c   1.000
_cell.angle_alpha   90.00
_cell.angle_beta   90.00
_cell.angle_gamma   90.00
#
_symmetry.space_group_name_H-M   'P 1'
#
loop_
_entity.id
_entity.type
_entity.pdbx_description
1 polymer ?
#
loop_
_entity_poly.entity_id
_entity_poly.type
_entity_poly.pdbx_seq_one_letter_code
_entity_poly.pdbx_strand_id
1 'polypeptide(L)'
;KDVKFGDDARVLMLEGVNVLANAVKVTLGPKGRNVVLDKSFGSPTVTKDGVSVAKEVELKDKFENMGAQMVKEVASQTSDEAGDGTTTATVLAQAILQEGLKSVAAGMNPMDLKRGIDKAVTAAVEKIKGMATPCEDSKAIAQVGTISANSDEAVGKIIAQAMEKVGKEGVITVEEGSGLDNELDVVEGMQFDRGYLSPYFINNQDSMSAEHDNPFILLCDKKISNIRDLLPLLESVAKASRPLVVIAEDIEGEALATLVVNNMRGIVKVAAAKAPGSVSYTHLRAHETTS
;
A
#
# COMPACT_ATOMS: atom_id res chain seq x y z
N LYS A 1 4.84 8.80 32.89
CA LYS A 1 4.27 7.61 32.23
C LYS A 1 3.34 6.92 33.21
N ASP A 2 2.09 6.76 32.83
CA ASP A 2 1.10 6.04 33.64
C ASP A 2 1.23 4.55 33.31
N VAL A 3 1.10 3.67 34.32
CA VAL A 3 1.19 2.22 34.16
C VAL A 3 -0.03 1.61 34.83
N LYS A 4 -0.73 0.77 34.10
CA LYS A 4 -1.88 -0.04 34.61
C LYS A 4 -1.58 -1.50 34.40
N PHE A 5 -2.06 -2.35 35.30
CA PHE A 5 -1.81 -3.79 35.29
C PHE A 5 -3.12 -4.58 35.38
N GLY A 6 -3.05 -5.81 34.96
CA GLY A 6 -4.12 -6.79 35.16
C GLY A 6 -5.42 -6.45 34.45
N ASP A 7 -6.54 -6.65 35.14
CA ASP A 7 -7.88 -6.53 34.55
C ASP A 7 -8.28 -5.08 34.27
N ASP A 8 -7.81 -4.11 35.04
CA ASP A 8 -8.09 -2.69 34.81
C ASP A 8 -7.56 -2.23 33.44
N ALA A 9 -6.36 -2.66 33.08
CA ALA A 9 -5.77 -2.35 31.77
C ALA A 9 -6.55 -3.02 30.63
N ARG A 10 -6.92 -4.30 30.81
CA ARG A 10 -7.67 -5.09 29.81
C ARG A 10 -9.05 -4.50 29.52
N VAL A 11 -9.78 -4.10 30.58
CA VAL A 11 -11.12 -3.52 30.45
C VAL A 11 -11.07 -2.24 29.63
N LEU A 12 -10.15 -1.33 29.94
CA LEU A 12 -10.02 -0.06 29.21
C LEU A 12 -9.62 -0.28 27.75
N MET A 13 -8.66 -1.16 27.49
CA MET A 13 -8.26 -1.49 26.13
C MET A 13 -9.43 -2.12 25.34
N LEU A 14 -10.20 -3.02 25.96
CA LEU A 14 -11.38 -3.61 25.34
C LEU A 14 -12.45 -2.56 25.02
N GLU A 15 -12.65 -1.58 25.90
CA GLU A 15 -13.58 -0.49 25.65
C GLU A 15 -13.15 0.32 24.42
N GLY A 16 -11.87 0.66 24.29
CA GLY A 16 -11.34 1.34 23.11
C GLY A 16 -11.54 0.53 21.83
N VAL A 17 -11.30 -0.79 21.88
CA VAL A 17 -11.59 -1.70 20.76
C VAL A 17 -13.07 -1.67 20.40
N ASN A 18 -13.96 -1.70 21.40
CA ASN A 18 -15.39 -1.68 21.18
C ASN A 18 -15.88 -0.38 20.56
N VAL A 19 -15.40 0.75 21.04
CA VAL A 19 -15.77 2.08 20.50
C VAL A 19 -15.41 2.16 19.02
N LEU A 20 -14.17 1.86 18.65
CA LEU A 20 -13.73 1.89 17.26
C LEU A 20 -14.48 0.87 16.40
N ALA A 21 -14.52 -0.38 16.81
CA ALA A 21 -15.17 -1.44 16.04
C ALA A 21 -16.67 -1.18 15.83
N ASN A 22 -17.37 -0.65 16.83
CA ASN A 22 -18.77 -0.29 16.70
C ASN A 22 -18.99 0.89 15.75
N ALA A 23 -18.08 1.87 15.73
CA ALA A 23 -18.13 2.96 14.76
C ALA A 23 -17.94 2.45 13.31
N VAL A 24 -16.99 1.56 13.10
CA VAL A 24 -16.70 0.98 11.78
C VAL A 24 -17.81 -0.01 11.35
N LYS A 25 -18.35 -0.80 12.28
CA LYS A 25 -19.34 -1.84 12.01
C LYS A 25 -20.62 -1.33 11.33
N VAL A 26 -21.00 -0.07 11.53
CA VAL A 26 -22.18 0.52 10.91
C VAL A 26 -22.08 0.60 9.39
N THR A 27 -20.88 0.52 8.82
CA THR A 27 -20.62 0.54 7.37
C THR A 27 -20.73 -0.84 6.72
N LEU A 28 -20.91 -1.94 7.50
CA LEU A 28 -20.81 -3.31 7.03
C LEU A 28 -22.00 -3.74 6.17
N GLY A 29 -21.66 -4.28 4.99
CA GLY A 29 -22.58 -5.04 4.15
C GLY A 29 -23.68 -4.23 3.48
N PRO A 30 -24.71 -4.89 2.90
CA PRO A 30 -25.76 -4.24 2.10
C PRO A 30 -26.60 -3.21 2.87
N LYS A 31 -26.69 -3.36 4.18
CA LYS A 31 -27.38 -2.43 5.08
C LYS A 31 -26.43 -1.38 5.68
N GLY A 32 -25.17 -1.35 5.22
CA GLY A 32 -24.18 -0.40 5.67
C GLY A 32 -24.65 1.05 5.47
N ARG A 33 -24.33 1.90 6.45
CA ARG A 33 -24.69 3.32 6.46
C ARG A 33 -23.46 4.17 6.26
N ASN A 34 -23.68 5.38 5.78
CA ASN A 34 -22.64 6.39 5.75
C ASN A 34 -22.32 6.86 7.17
N VAL A 35 -21.05 7.13 7.41
CA VAL A 35 -20.55 7.80 8.61
C VAL A 35 -20.15 9.22 8.20
N VAL A 36 -20.51 10.17 9.03
CA VAL A 36 -20.11 11.58 8.87
C VAL A 36 -18.92 11.82 9.79
N LEU A 37 -17.80 12.19 9.21
CA LEU A 37 -16.56 12.51 9.93
C LEU A 37 -16.40 14.01 10.01
N ASP A 38 -16.25 14.53 11.24
CA ASP A 38 -15.95 15.93 11.47
C ASP A 38 -14.49 16.21 11.10
N LYS A 39 -14.24 17.35 10.48
CA LYS A 39 -12.89 17.82 10.16
C LYS A 39 -12.61 19.13 10.88
N SER A 40 -11.40 19.26 11.40
CA SER A 40 -10.93 20.49 12.03
C SER A 40 -10.98 21.70 11.08
N PHE A 41 -10.88 21.47 9.77
CA PHE A 41 -10.98 22.48 8.72
C PHE A 41 -11.74 21.92 7.52
N GLY A 42 -12.70 22.68 6.99
CA GLY A 42 -13.49 22.30 5.81
C GLY A 42 -14.84 21.65 6.16
N SER A 43 -15.48 21.10 5.14
CA SER A 43 -16.77 20.41 5.30
C SER A 43 -16.59 19.01 5.88
N PRO A 44 -17.56 18.50 6.66
CA PRO A 44 -17.55 17.11 7.11
C PRO A 44 -17.45 16.14 5.94
N THR A 45 -16.70 15.06 6.12
CA THR A 45 -16.57 14.00 5.11
C THR A 45 -17.60 12.92 5.37
N VAL A 46 -18.32 12.53 4.33
CA VAL A 46 -19.28 11.41 4.37
C VAL A 46 -18.64 10.21 3.71
N THR A 47 -18.52 9.09 4.42
CA THR A 47 -17.87 7.87 3.90
C THR A 47 -18.60 6.62 4.33
N LYS A 48 -18.49 5.55 3.53
CA LYS A 48 -18.83 4.17 3.89
C LYS A 48 -17.58 3.30 4.10
N ASP A 49 -16.41 3.85 3.83
CA ASP A 49 -15.16 3.11 3.96
C ASP A 49 -14.76 2.92 5.41
N GLY A 50 -14.62 1.65 5.82
CA GLY A 50 -14.31 1.29 7.20
C GLY A 50 -12.93 1.73 7.65
N VAL A 51 -11.92 1.72 6.77
CA VAL A 51 -10.56 2.17 7.14
C VAL A 51 -10.50 3.68 7.34
N SER A 52 -11.22 4.46 6.53
CA SER A 52 -11.33 5.90 6.71
C SER A 52 -11.98 6.26 8.05
N VAL A 53 -13.07 5.54 8.42
CA VAL A 53 -13.69 5.71 9.73
C VAL A 53 -12.74 5.33 10.85
N ALA A 54 -12.02 4.21 10.72
CA ALA A 54 -11.09 3.75 11.76
C ALA A 54 -9.94 4.75 11.99
N LYS A 55 -9.43 5.36 10.93
CA LYS A 55 -8.33 6.34 11.01
C LYS A 55 -8.67 7.61 11.78
N GLU A 56 -9.93 8.03 11.76
CA GLU A 56 -10.38 9.26 12.42
C GLU A 56 -10.77 9.05 13.90
N VAL A 57 -10.91 7.80 14.37
CA VAL A 57 -11.26 7.55 15.77
C VAL A 57 -10.08 7.82 16.68
N GLU A 58 -10.24 8.81 17.57
CA GLU A 58 -9.33 9.12 18.68
C GLU A 58 -10.10 9.24 19.99
N LEU A 59 -9.59 8.60 21.06
CA LEU A 59 -10.24 8.59 22.36
C LEU A 59 -9.44 9.41 23.38
N LYS A 60 -10.14 10.05 24.30
CA LYS A 60 -9.54 10.93 25.31
C LYS A 60 -8.72 10.15 26.35
N ASP A 61 -9.23 8.97 26.79
CA ASP A 61 -8.47 8.12 27.70
C ASP A 61 -7.35 7.41 26.94
N LYS A 62 -6.13 7.48 27.48
CA LYS A 62 -4.94 6.93 26.83
C LYS A 62 -4.97 5.41 26.68
N PHE A 63 -5.54 4.70 27.64
CA PHE A 63 -5.59 3.23 27.62
C PHE A 63 -6.68 2.73 26.69
N GLU A 64 -7.83 3.40 26.65
CA GLU A 64 -8.86 3.15 25.66
C GLU A 64 -8.33 3.43 24.26
N ASN A 65 -7.64 4.58 24.10
CA ASN A 65 -7.05 4.93 22.81
C ASN A 65 -6.00 3.91 22.33
N MET A 66 -5.23 3.31 23.23
CA MET A 66 -4.31 2.21 22.87
C MET A 66 -5.07 1.01 22.28
N GLY A 67 -6.19 0.62 22.88
CA GLY A 67 -7.04 -0.43 22.33
C GLY A 67 -7.61 -0.09 20.96
N ALA A 68 -8.08 1.14 20.77
CA ALA A 68 -8.54 1.64 19.47
C ALA A 68 -7.43 1.63 18.42
N GLN A 69 -6.21 2.07 18.77
CA GLN A 69 -5.07 2.06 17.85
C GLN A 69 -4.67 0.66 17.38
N MET A 70 -4.76 -0.35 18.25
CA MET A 70 -4.48 -1.74 17.84
C MET A 70 -5.46 -2.24 16.76
N VAL A 71 -6.74 -1.91 16.86
CA VAL A 71 -7.75 -2.29 15.85
C VAL A 71 -7.63 -1.40 14.59
N LYS A 72 -7.26 -0.15 14.76
CA LYS A 72 -6.90 0.74 13.62
C LYS A 72 -5.79 0.14 12.78
N GLU A 73 -4.77 -0.43 13.41
CA GLU A 73 -3.67 -1.12 12.73
C GLU A 73 -4.17 -2.34 11.94
N VAL A 74 -5.08 -3.14 12.51
CA VAL A 74 -5.70 -4.27 11.78
C VAL A 74 -6.42 -3.79 10.52
N ALA A 75 -7.19 -2.70 10.61
CA ALA A 75 -7.89 -2.15 9.46
C ALA A 75 -6.91 -1.63 8.39
N SER A 76 -5.83 -0.94 8.81
CA SER A 76 -4.81 -0.40 7.91
C SER A 76 -4.04 -1.51 7.19
N GLN A 77 -3.56 -2.52 7.90
CA GLN A 77 -2.87 -3.67 7.30
C GLN A 77 -3.78 -4.42 6.32
N THR A 78 -5.06 -4.60 6.65
CA THR A 78 -6.00 -5.26 5.72
C THR A 78 -6.18 -4.43 4.44
N SER A 79 -6.24 -3.10 4.57
CA SER A 79 -6.29 -2.20 3.41
C SER A 79 -5.03 -2.30 2.55
N ASP A 80 -3.87 -2.33 3.17
CA ASP A 80 -2.58 -2.36 2.47
C ASP A 80 -2.33 -3.70 1.76
N GLU A 81 -2.75 -4.82 2.38
CA GLU A 81 -2.53 -6.16 1.81
C GLU A 81 -3.59 -6.60 0.80
N ALA A 82 -4.86 -6.26 1.06
CA ALA A 82 -5.99 -6.76 0.27
C ALA A 82 -6.81 -5.67 -0.42
N GLY A 83 -6.68 -4.41 -0.01
CA GLY A 83 -7.46 -3.28 -0.54
C GLY A 83 -8.95 -3.31 -0.17
N ASP A 84 -9.45 -4.37 0.44
CA ASP A 84 -10.86 -4.57 0.82
C ASP A 84 -10.97 -5.42 2.09
N GLY A 85 -12.17 -5.49 2.65
CA GLY A 85 -12.45 -6.32 3.84
C GLY A 85 -12.08 -5.67 5.17
N THR A 86 -11.74 -4.40 5.21
CA THR A 86 -11.29 -3.65 6.41
C THR A 86 -12.33 -3.68 7.54
N THR A 87 -13.60 -3.48 7.22
CA THR A 87 -14.71 -3.57 8.18
C THR A 87 -14.86 -4.99 8.72
N THR A 88 -14.79 -6.01 7.86
CA THR A 88 -14.87 -7.42 8.28
C THR A 88 -13.72 -7.79 9.21
N ALA A 89 -12.48 -7.39 8.87
CA ALA A 89 -11.32 -7.62 9.72
C ALA A 89 -11.45 -6.97 11.10
N THR A 90 -11.95 -5.72 11.14
CA THR A 90 -12.21 -4.99 12.38
C THR A 90 -13.23 -5.71 13.26
N VAL A 91 -14.34 -6.20 12.69
CA VAL A 91 -15.38 -6.92 13.41
C VAL A 91 -14.87 -8.26 13.92
N LEU A 92 -14.08 -8.98 13.12
CA LEU A 92 -13.45 -10.24 13.54
C LEU A 92 -12.45 -10.01 14.67
N ALA A 93 -11.61 -9.00 14.58
CA ALA A 93 -10.67 -8.65 15.64
C ALA A 93 -11.38 -8.34 16.96
N GLN A 94 -12.46 -7.56 16.91
CA GLN A 94 -13.30 -7.31 18.11
C GLN A 94 -13.85 -8.60 18.70
N ALA A 95 -14.45 -9.48 17.89
CA ALA A 95 -15.06 -10.71 18.35
C ALA A 95 -14.03 -11.67 18.98
N ILE A 96 -12.87 -11.84 18.30
CA ILE A 96 -11.80 -12.71 18.80
C ILE A 96 -11.27 -12.19 20.14
N LEU A 97 -11.07 -10.86 20.26
CA LEU A 97 -10.59 -10.28 21.51
C LEU A 97 -11.61 -10.38 22.64
N GLN A 98 -12.89 -10.10 22.38
CA GLN A 98 -13.96 -10.21 23.37
C GLN A 98 -14.08 -11.64 23.92
N GLU A 99 -14.12 -12.65 23.06
CA GLU A 99 -14.22 -14.05 23.49
C GLU A 99 -12.93 -14.54 24.15
N GLY A 100 -11.77 -14.10 23.63
CA GLY A 100 -10.47 -14.41 24.21
C GLY A 100 -10.32 -13.86 25.64
N LEU A 101 -10.72 -12.62 25.88
CA LEU A 101 -10.65 -12.01 27.22
C LEU A 101 -11.61 -12.68 28.22
N LYS A 102 -12.77 -13.14 27.79
CA LYS A 102 -13.67 -13.95 28.66
C LYS A 102 -12.98 -15.24 29.12
N SER A 103 -12.28 -15.91 28.20
CA SER A 103 -11.55 -17.14 28.51
C SER A 103 -10.39 -16.90 29.48
N VAL A 104 -9.66 -15.79 29.29
CA VAL A 104 -8.57 -15.38 30.21
C VAL A 104 -9.11 -15.02 31.59
N ALA A 105 -10.24 -14.30 31.67
CA ALA A 105 -10.90 -13.98 32.93
C ALA A 105 -11.39 -15.23 33.67
N ALA A 106 -11.74 -16.28 32.92
CA ALA A 106 -12.09 -17.59 33.47
C ALA A 106 -10.88 -18.44 33.92
N GLY A 107 -9.65 -17.90 33.83
CA GLY A 107 -8.41 -18.54 34.30
C GLY A 107 -7.64 -19.31 33.22
N MET A 108 -8.01 -19.22 31.96
CA MET A 108 -7.24 -19.82 30.85
C MET A 108 -5.89 -19.10 30.67
N ASN A 109 -4.84 -19.89 30.39
CA ASN A 109 -3.53 -19.34 30.10
C ASN A 109 -3.57 -18.57 28.74
N PRO A 110 -3.21 -17.26 28.71
CA PRO A 110 -3.26 -16.46 27.47
C PRO A 110 -2.39 -17.01 26.35
N MET A 111 -1.25 -17.63 26.67
CA MET A 111 -0.33 -18.17 25.68
C MET A 111 -0.87 -19.44 25.02
N ASP A 112 -1.59 -20.27 25.80
CA ASP A 112 -2.25 -21.46 25.24
C ASP A 112 -3.46 -21.07 24.40
N LEU A 113 -4.20 -20.05 24.83
CA LEU A 113 -5.28 -19.47 24.03
C LEU A 113 -4.75 -18.93 22.69
N LYS A 114 -3.64 -18.19 22.71
CA LYS A 114 -3.00 -17.69 21.47
C LYS A 114 -2.63 -18.84 20.53
N ARG A 115 -2.01 -19.92 21.04
CA ARG A 115 -1.68 -21.10 20.22
C ARG A 115 -2.92 -21.76 19.61
N GLY A 116 -4.02 -21.76 20.35
CA GLY A 116 -5.31 -22.24 19.87
C GLY A 116 -5.87 -21.37 18.74
N ILE A 117 -5.81 -20.06 18.90
CA ILE A 117 -6.22 -19.08 17.88
C ILE A 117 -5.38 -19.26 16.61
N ASP A 118 -4.04 -19.35 16.72
CA ASP A 118 -3.15 -19.52 15.58
C ASP A 118 -3.49 -20.78 14.76
N LYS A 119 -3.77 -21.92 15.44
CA LYS A 119 -4.20 -23.16 14.78
C LYS A 119 -5.56 -23.01 14.09
N ALA A 120 -6.51 -22.35 14.74
CA ALA A 120 -7.84 -22.11 14.18
C ALA A 120 -7.77 -21.20 12.95
N VAL A 121 -6.96 -20.15 13.00
CA VAL A 121 -6.72 -19.23 11.87
C VAL A 121 -6.11 -19.99 10.69
N THR A 122 -5.07 -20.81 10.91
CA THR A 122 -4.45 -21.60 9.85
C THR A 122 -5.47 -22.49 9.15
N ALA A 123 -6.28 -23.25 9.92
CA ALA A 123 -7.30 -24.13 9.35
C ALA A 123 -8.41 -23.35 8.61
N ALA A 124 -8.83 -22.20 9.16
CA ALA A 124 -9.82 -21.33 8.52
C ALA A 124 -9.30 -20.76 7.19
N VAL A 125 -8.06 -20.28 7.15
CA VAL A 125 -7.42 -19.74 5.93
C VAL A 125 -7.31 -20.82 4.85
N GLU A 126 -6.89 -22.03 5.19
CA GLU A 126 -6.84 -23.14 4.24
C GLU A 126 -8.22 -23.44 3.65
N LYS A 127 -9.25 -23.46 4.50
CA LYS A 127 -10.61 -23.67 4.04
C LYS A 127 -11.11 -22.56 3.13
N ILE A 128 -10.85 -21.30 3.49
CA ILE A 128 -11.24 -20.12 2.69
C ILE A 128 -10.53 -20.14 1.33
N LYS A 129 -9.23 -20.46 1.29
CA LYS A 129 -8.48 -20.62 0.03
C LYS A 129 -9.11 -21.66 -0.90
N GLY A 130 -9.57 -22.78 -0.33
CA GLY A 130 -10.28 -23.83 -1.10
C GLY A 130 -11.70 -23.43 -1.57
N MET A 131 -12.28 -22.37 -1.01
CA MET A 131 -13.59 -21.83 -1.42
C MET A 131 -13.47 -20.64 -2.37
N ALA A 132 -12.28 -20.08 -2.50
CA ALA A 132 -12.03 -18.91 -3.35
C ALA A 132 -12.19 -19.28 -4.84
N THR A 133 -12.85 -18.41 -5.59
CA THR A 133 -12.96 -18.53 -7.03
C THR A 133 -12.02 -17.52 -7.68
N PRO A 134 -11.10 -17.97 -8.57
CA PRO A 134 -10.23 -17.03 -9.29
C PRO A 134 -11.02 -16.05 -10.11
N CYS A 135 -10.62 -14.78 -10.09
CA CYS A 135 -11.21 -13.72 -10.90
C CYS A 135 -10.41 -13.60 -12.20
N GLU A 136 -10.86 -14.28 -13.27
CA GLU A 136 -10.10 -14.41 -14.52
C GLU A 136 -10.70 -13.64 -15.69
N ASP A 137 -12.00 -13.43 -15.70
CA ASP A 137 -12.69 -12.75 -16.79
C ASP A 137 -12.94 -11.27 -16.50
N SER A 138 -13.04 -10.45 -17.56
CA SER A 138 -13.29 -9.01 -17.48
C SER A 138 -14.62 -8.68 -16.79
N LYS A 139 -15.61 -9.57 -16.92
CA LYS A 139 -16.90 -9.39 -16.26
C LYS A 139 -16.80 -9.58 -14.74
N ALA A 140 -16.08 -10.61 -14.30
CA ALA A 140 -15.85 -10.82 -12.86
C ALA A 140 -15.04 -9.67 -12.26
N ILE A 141 -14.01 -9.18 -12.97
CA ILE A 141 -13.23 -8.00 -12.57
C ILE A 141 -14.13 -6.77 -12.43
N ALA A 142 -15.01 -6.50 -13.42
CA ALA A 142 -15.95 -5.39 -13.35
C ALA A 142 -16.92 -5.52 -12.15
N GLN A 143 -17.40 -6.72 -11.86
CA GLN A 143 -18.28 -6.97 -10.71
C GLN A 143 -17.58 -6.73 -9.37
N VAL A 144 -16.34 -7.20 -9.23
CA VAL A 144 -15.53 -6.95 -8.02
C VAL A 144 -15.27 -5.45 -7.87
N GLY A 145 -14.84 -4.79 -8.95
CA GLY A 145 -14.61 -3.33 -8.95
C GLY A 145 -15.88 -2.54 -8.61
N THR A 146 -17.03 -2.95 -9.12
CA THR A 146 -18.33 -2.33 -8.80
C THR A 146 -18.66 -2.44 -7.32
N ILE A 147 -18.45 -3.63 -6.72
CA ILE A 147 -18.72 -3.83 -5.30
C ILE A 147 -17.77 -3.00 -4.44
N SER A 148 -16.48 -3.00 -4.75
CA SER A 148 -15.48 -2.19 -4.04
C SER A 148 -15.74 -0.69 -4.16
N ALA A 149 -16.29 -0.24 -5.28
CA ALA A 149 -16.71 1.15 -5.51
C ALA A 149 -18.12 1.48 -4.96
N ASN A 150 -18.60 0.76 -3.94
CA ASN A 150 -19.94 0.97 -3.36
C ASN A 150 -21.10 0.85 -4.36
N SER A 151 -21.04 -0.11 -5.26
CA SER A 151 -22.02 -0.40 -6.31
C SER A 151 -22.02 0.61 -7.48
N ASP A 152 -20.91 1.32 -7.68
CA ASP A 152 -20.72 2.15 -8.87
C ASP A 152 -20.25 1.31 -10.06
N GLU A 153 -21.17 1.05 -10.99
CA GLU A 153 -20.88 0.25 -12.18
C GLU A 153 -19.94 0.96 -13.17
N ALA A 154 -19.94 2.30 -13.20
CA ALA A 154 -19.07 3.05 -14.10
C ALA A 154 -17.60 2.88 -13.69
N VAL A 155 -17.31 3.01 -12.39
CA VAL A 155 -15.98 2.75 -11.85
C VAL A 155 -15.55 1.30 -12.07
N GLY A 156 -16.45 0.33 -11.81
CA GLY A 156 -16.16 -1.09 -12.05
C GLY A 156 -15.78 -1.40 -13.50
N LYS A 157 -16.46 -0.78 -14.46
CA LYS A 157 -16.17 -0.91 -15.90
C LYS A 157 -14.83 -0.31 -16.29
N ILE A 158 -14.51 0.89 -15.77
CA ILE A 158 -13.21 1.54 -16.04
C ILE A 158 -12.06 0.70 -15.49
N ILE A 159 -12.18 0.15 -14.28
CA ILE A 159 -11.18 -0.74 -13.70
C ILE A 159 -11.01 -2.00 -14.56
N ALA A 160 -12.09 -2.62 -15.01
CA ALA A 160 -12.01 -3.80 -15.87
C ALA A 160 -11.33 -3.48 -17.21
N GLN A 161 -11.62 -2.34 -17.81
CA GLN A 161 -10.96 -1.88 -19.04
C GLN A 161 -9.47 -1.60 -18.81
N ALA A 162 -9.10 -1.01 -17.67
CA ALA A 162 -7.72 -0.81 -17.29
C ALA A 162 -6.99 -2.15 -17.21
N MET A 163 -7.54 -3.11 -16.45
CA MET A 163 -6.98 -4.47 -16.32
C MET A 163 -6.84 -5.22 -17.64
N GLU A 164 -7.78 -5.04 -18.56
CA GLU A 164 -7.71 -5.64 -19.88
C GLU A 164 -6.55 -5.09 -20.72
N LYS A 165 -6.25 -3.79 -20.58
CA LYS A 165 -5.16 -3.13 -21.29
C LYS A 165 -3.77 -3.40 -20.69
N VAL A 166 -3.66 -3.37 -19.37
CA VAL A 166 -2.35 -3.53 -18.68
C VAL A 166 -2.06 -4.96 -18.26
N GLY A 167 -3.07 -5.85 -18.29
CA GLY A 167 -2.94 -7.23 -17.83
C GLY A 167 -2.96 -7.39 -16.32
N LYS A 168 -2.91 -8.64 -15.85
CA LYS A 168 -2.99 -8.98 -14.40
C LYS A 168 -1.81 -8.47 -13.58
N GLU A 169 -0.66 -8.33 -14.22
CA GLU A 169 0.59 -7.86 -13.61
C GLU A 169 0.75 -6.33 -13.71
N GLY A 170 -0.19 -5.66 -14.37
CA GLY A 170 -0.13 -4.22 -14.55
C GLY A 170 -0.48 -3.45 -13.28
N VAL A 171 0.12 -2.29 -13.12
CA VAL A 171 -0.15 -1.37 -12.01
C VAL A 171 -1.23 -0.39 -12.41
N ILE A 172 -2.25 -0.25 -11.57
CA ILE A 172 -3.32 0.73 -11.73
C ILE A 172 -3.19 1.74 -10.59
N THR A 173 -3.00 3.01 -10.93
CA THR A 173 -3.00 4.11 -9.98
C THR A 173 -4.23 4.98 -10.19
N VAL A 174 -4.69 5.63 -9.14
CA VAL A 174 -5.82 6.56 -9.17
C VAL A 174 -5.31 7.93 -8.72
N GLU A 175 -5.51 8.94 -9.56
CA GLU A 175 -5.10 10.32 -9.31
C GLU A 175 -6.27 11.26 -9.51
N GLU A 176 -6.23 12.44 -8.89
CA GLU A 176 -7.23 13.47 -9.10
C GLU A 176 -7.05 14.08 -10.51
N GLY A 177 -8.08 13.93 -11.35
CA GLY A 177 -8.12 14.53 -12.67
C GLY A 177 -8.54 16.00 -12.64
N SER A 178 -8.27 16.71 -13.73
CA SER A 178 -8.71 18.10 -13.90
C SER A 178 -10.14 18.22 -14.45
N GLY A 179 -10.72 17.12 -14.93
CA GLY A 179 -12.06 17.04 -15.53
C GLY A 179 -13.17 16.68 -14.54
N LEU A 180 -14.41 16.67 -15.02
CA LEU A 180 -15.58 16.22 -14.27
C LEU A 180 -15.84 14.72 -14.43
N ASP A 181 -15.33 14.12 -15.49
CA ASP A 181 -15.51 12.71 -15.82
C ASP A 181 -14.24 11.92 -15.49
N ASN A 182 -14.42 10.63 -15.22
CA ASN A 182 -13.30 9.72 -15.03
C ASN A 182 -12.65 9.40 -16.36
N GLU A 183 -11.34 9.57 -16.46
CA GLU A 183 -10.53 9.27 -17.63
C GLU A 183 -9.61 8.07 -17.37
N LEU A 184 -9.33 7.29 -18.40
CA LEU A 184 -8.42 6.17 -18.36
C LEU A 184 -7.24 6.43 -19.27
N ASP A 185 -6.09 6.75 -18.66
CA ASP A 185 -4.81 6.84 -19.36
C ASP A 185 -4.03 5.54 -19.22
N VAL A 186 -3.49 5.06 -20.33
CA VAL A 186 -2.67 3.86 -20.37
C VAL A 186 -1.26 4.22 -20.81
N VAL A 187 -0.30 3.91 -19.96
CA VAL A 187 1.13 4.13 -20.20
C VAL A 187 1.80 2.78 -20.41
N GLU A 188 2.57 2.65 -21.47
CA GLU A 188 3.43 1.48 -21.66
C GLU A 188 4.62 1.56 -20.70
N GLY A 189 4.68 0.64 -19.75
CA GLY A 189 5.68 0.65 -18.69
C GLY A 189 5.10 1.05 -17.33
N MET A 190 5.89 1.67 -16.49
CA MET A 190 5.50 2.13 -15.16
C MET A 190 5.74 3.63 -15.02
N GLN A 191 4.69 4.37 -14.65
CA GLN A 191 4.80 5.77 -14.29
C GLN A 191 4.79 5.89 -12.76
N PHE A 192 5.68 6.71 -12.21
CA PHE A 192 5.73 7.04 -10.79
C PHE A 192 6.11 8.51 -10.60
N ASP A 193 5.74 9.08 -9.46
CA ASP A 193 5.77 10.52 -9.17
C ASP A 193 7.17 11.09 -8.83
N ARG A 194 8.19 10.24 -8.76
CA ARG A 194 9.57 10.64 -8.50
C ARG A 194 10.38 10.72 -9.79
N GLY A 195 10.84 11.91 -10.09
CA GLY A 195 11.70 12.16 -11.25
C GLY A 195 13.20 11.94 -10.97
N TYR A 196 14.04 12.49 -11.84
CA TYR A 196 15.49 12.40 -11.71
C TYR A 196 16.00 13.07 -10.42
N LEU A 197 17.06 12.52 -9.84
CA LEU A 197 17.68 13.03 -8.61
C LEU A 197 18.53 14.28 -8.81
N SER A 198 18.89 14.59 -10.04
CA SER A 198 19.71 15.77 -10.36
C SER A 198 19.33 16.35 -11.72
N PRO A 199 19.20 17.69 -11.82
CA PRO A 199 18.96 18.38 -13.11
C PRO A 199 20.06 18.14 -14.16
N TYR A 200 21.23 17.73 -13.73
CA TYR A 200 22.35 17.42 -14.64
C TYR A 200 22.17 16.13 -15.44
N PHE A 201 21.11 15.37 -15.19
CA PHE A 201 20.74 14.23 -16.02
C PHE A 201 19.86 14.62 -17.21
N ILE A 202 19.35 15.84 -17.26
CA ILE A 202 18.53 16.36 -18.35
C ILE A 202 19.35 16.34 -19.65
N ASN A 203 18.80 15.72 -20.67
CA ASN A 203 19.36 15.68 -22.01
C ASN A 203 18.43 16.33 -23.07
N ASN A 204 17.16 16.52 -22.74
CA ASN A 204 16.21 17.29 -23.53
C ASN A 204 15.82 18.55 -22.74
N GLN A 205 16.34 19.70 -23.19
CA GLN A 205 16.13 21.00 -22.51
C GLN A 205 14.74 21.57 -22.77
N ASP A 206 14.11 21.24 -23.89
CA ASP A 206 12.81 21.79 -24.26
C ASP A 206 11.71 21.20 -23.36
N SER A 207 11.78 19.91 -23.09
CA SER A 207 10.85 19.19 -22.20
C SER A 207 11.34 19.08 -20.74
N MET A 208 12.57 19.55 -20.46
CA MET A 208 13.22 19.39 -19.16
C MET A 208 13.25 17.93 -18.68
N SER A 209 13.47 17.00 -19.61
CA SER A 209 13.44 15.57 -19.36
C SER A 209 14.79 14.87 -19.58
N ALA A 210 14.94 13.70 -18.97
CA ALA A 210 16.03 12.77 -19.24
C ALA A 210 15.47 11.58 -20.04
N GLU A 211 15.71 11.58 -21.35
CA GLU A 211 15.19 10.61 -22.28
C GLU A 211 16.28 9.64 -22.73
N HIS A 212 16.04 8.35 -22.60
CA HIS A 212 16.98 7.30 -22.96
C HIS A 212 16.31 6.19 -23.73
N ASP A 213 16.84 5.88 -24.90
CA ASP A 213 16.40 4.77 -25.72
C ASP A 213 17.11 3.48 -25.32
N ASN A 214 16.34 2.42 -25.08
CA ASN A 214 16.82 1.09 -24.75
C ASN A 214 17.91 1.08 -23.66
N PRO A 215 17.67 1.71 -22.48
CA PRO A 215 18.64 1.76 -21.40
C PRO A 215 18.78 0.41 -20.70
N PHE A 216 19.91 0.19 -20.03
CA PHE A 216 19.97 -0.75 -18.94
C PHE A 216 19.26 -0.18 -17.73
N ILE A 217 18.51 -0.99 -17.00
CA ILE A 217 17.81 -0.57 -15.78
C ILE A 217 18.43 -1.29 -14.60
N LEU A 218 18.95 -0.55 -13.63
CA LEU A 218 19.39 -1.06 -12.34
C LEU A 218 18.32 -0.77 -11.30
N LEU A 219 17.74 -1.82 -10.73
CA LEU A 219 16.84 -1.74 -9.59
C LEU A 219 17.60 -2.10 -8.32
N CYS A 220 17.57 -1.23 -7.32
CA CYS A 220 18.27 -1.44 -6.05
C CYS A 220 17.33 -1.11 -4.88
N ASP A 221 17.15 -2.08 -3.98
CA ASP A 221 16.32 -1.95 -2.78
C ASP A 221 17.03 -1.29 -1.59
N LYS A 222 18.19 -0.70 -1.82
CA LYS A 222 19.03 -0.07 -0.80
C LYS A 222 19.46 1.32 -1.21
N LYS A 223 19.87 2.10 -0.23
CA LYS A 223 20.55 3.38 -0.47
C LYS A 223 21.93 3.14 -1.05
N ILE A 224 22.23 3.88 -2.11
CA ILE A 224 23.55 3.87 -2.77
C ILE A 224 24.29 5.13 -2.38
N SER A 225 25.25 5.02 -1.47
CA SER A 225 26.12 6.12 -1.05
C SER A 225 27.55 5.93 -1.51
N ASN A 226 27.99 4.69 -1.74
CA ASN A 226 29.35 4.35 -2.15
C ASN A 226 29.41 3.98 -3.62
N ILE A 227 30.19 4.72 -4.40
CA ILE A 227 30.34 4.49 -5.85
C ILE A 227 31.03 3.16 -6.16
N ARG A 228 31.83 2.61 -5.24
CA ARG A 228 32.57 1.36 -5.47
C ARG A 228 31.66 0.20 -5.81
N ASP A 229 30.44 0.19 -5.29
CA ASP A 229 29.45 -0.85 -5.53
C ASP A 229 28.92 -0.80 -6.98
N LEU A 230 28.94 0.38 -7.60
CA LEU A 230 28.49 0.59 -8.96
C LEU A 230 29.62 0.52 -10.01
N LEU A 231 30.90 0.60 -9.62
CA LEU A 231 32.02 0.66 -10.57
C LEU A 231 32.03 -0.50 -11.59
N PRO A 232 31.87 -1.78 -11.19
CA PRO A 232 31.87 -2.88 -12.15
C PRO A 232 30.73 -2.79 -13.17
N LEU A 233 29.57 -2.31 -12.73
CA LEU A 233 28.41 -2.09 -13.58
C LEU A 233 28.67 -0.94 -14.57
N LEU A 234 29.17 0.19 -14.07
CA LEU A 234 29.45 1.37 -14.89
C LEU A 234 30.49 1.07 -15.96
N GLU A 235 31.52 0.28 -15.65
CA GLU A 235 32.50 -0.18 -16.64
C GLU A 235 31.86 -1.05 -17.73
N SER A 236 30.95 -1.94 -17.34
CA SER A 236 30.24 -2.80 -18.29
C SER A 236 29.29 -1.99 -19.18
N VAL A 237 28.58 -1.05 -18.62
CA VAL A 237 27.67 -0.13 -19.31
C VAL A 237 28.45 0.76 -20.29
N ALA A 238 29.59 1.31 -19.87
CA ALA A 238 30.46 2.11 -20.72
C ALA A 238 30.97 1.32 -21.94
N LYS A 239 31.38 0.06 -21.75
CA LYS A 239 31.79 -0.84 -22.83
C LYS A 239 30.65 -1.17 -23.80
N ALA A 240 29.43 -1.30 -23.29
CA ALA A 240 28.25 -1.58 -24.10
C ALA A 240 27.73 -0.35 -24.87
N SER A 241 28.19 0.85 -24.51
CA SER A 241 27.74 2.13 -25.08
C SER A 241 26.21 2.35 -25.02
N ARG A 242 25.53 1.73 -24.06
CA ARG A 242 24.09 1.88 -23.81
C ARG A 242 23.86 2.79 -22.60
N PRO A 243 22.77 3.54 -22.58
CA PRO A 243 22.40 4.32 -21.39
C PRO A 243 22.10 3.43 -20.18
N LEU A 244 22.21 3.99 -18.97
CA LEU A 244 21.84 3.34 -17.71
C LEU A 244 20.82 4.20 -16.97
N VAL A 245 19.74 3.58 -16.53
CA VAL A 245 18.80 4.18 -15.59
C VAL A 245 18.92 3.44 -14.25
N VAL A 246 19.23 4.19 -13.19
CA VAL A 246 19.34 3.67 -11.83
C VAL A 246 18.12 4.07 -11.04
N ILE A 247 17.40 3.09 -10.52
CA ILE A 247 16.24 3.30 -9.64
C ILE A 247 16.58 2.65 -8.30
N ALA A 248 16.77 3.47 -7.27
CA ALA A 248 17.18 3.00 -5.95
C ALA A 248 16.33 3.65 -4.85
N GLU A 249 16.37 3.09 -3.64
CA GLU A 249 15.74 3.71 -2.47
C GLU A 249 16.19 5.17 -2.30
N ASP A 250 17.49 5.40 -2.40
CA ASP A 250 18.09 6.74 -2.50
C ASP A 250 19.50 6.65 -3.07
N ILE A 251 19.99 7.73 -3.71
CA ILE A 251 21.36 7.83 -4.20
C ILE A 251 21.92 9.14 -3.69
N GLU A 252 22.93 9.08 -2.84
CA GLU A 252 23.44 10.23 -2.09
C GLU A 252 24.95 10.38 -2.24
N GLY A 253 25.45 11.56 -1.88
CA GLY A 253 26.87 11.84 -1.65
C GLY A 253 27.75 11.57 -2.87
N GLU A 254 28.83 10.82 -2.67
CA GLU A 254 29.85 10.53 -3.67
C GLU A 254 29.31 9.75 -4.88
N ALA A 255 28.35 8.86 -4.65
CA ALA A 255 27.75 8.07 -5.71
C ALA A 255 26.97 8.95 -6.70
N LEU A 256 26.11 9.82 -6.20
CA LEU A 256 25.35 10.75 -7.06
C LEU A 256 26.29 11.72 -7.80
N ALA A 257 27.26 12.31 -7.10
CA ALA A 257 28.22 13.22 -7.71
C ALA A 257 29.01 12.55 -8.85
N THR A 258 29.44 11.32 -8.65
CA THR A 258 30.18 10.56 -9.67
C THR A 258 29.31 10.23 -10.88
N LEU A 259 28.05 9.82 -10.69
CA LEU A 259 27.11 9.59 -11.79
C LEU A 259 26.90 10.87 -12.61
N VAL A 260 26.68 12.01 -11.94
CA VAL A 260 26.52 13.32 -12.57
C VAL A 260 27.76 13.69 -13.38
N VAL A 261 28.96 13.59 -12.80
CA VAL A 261 30.21 13.94 -13.48
C VAL A 261 30.45 13.07 -14.72
N ASN A 262 30.19 11.77 -14.62
CA ASN A 262 30.35 10.85 -15.75
C ASN A 262 29.32 11.11 -16.86
N ASN A 263 28.10 11.47 -16.50
CA ASN A 263 27.07 11.89 -17.46
C ASN A 263 27.46 13.18 -18.18
N MET A 264 27.89 14.19 -17.42
CA MET A 264 28.34 15.49 -18.01
C MET A 264 29.56 15.34 -18.93
N ARG A 265 30.48 14.44 -18.62
CA ARG A 265 31.64 14.12 -19.43
C ARG A 265 31.32 13.25 -20.65
N GLY A 266 30.11 12.74 -20.76
CA GLY A 266 29.69 11.84 -21.82
C GLY A 266 30.33 10.44 -21.77
N ILE A 267 30.95 10.06 -20.63
CA ILE A 267 31.58 8.74 -20.46
C ILE A 267 30.51 7.66 -20.37
N VAL A 268 29.46 7.92 -19.61
CA VAL A 268 28.27 7.06 -19.48
C VAL A 268 27.03 7.93 -19.51
N LYS A 269 26.09 7.63 -20.40
CA LYS A 269 24.77 8.26 -20.37
C LYS A 269 23.98 7.62 -19.24
N VAL A 270 23.70 8.39 -18.17
CA VAL A 270 23.03 7.85 -16.99
C VAL A 270 21.95 8.81 -16.50
N ALA A 271 20.86 8.25 -16.02
CA ALA A 271 19.87 8.95 -15.21
C ALA A 271 19.64 8.15 -13.92
N ALA A 272 19.38 8.86 -12.85
CA ALA A 272 19.10 8.26 -11.55
C ALA A 272 17.81 8.84 -10.99
N ALA A 273 16.92 7.96 -10.54
CA ALA A 273 15.65 8.30 -9.92
C ALA A 273 15.49 7.58 -8.58
N LYS A 274 14.72 8.18 -7.68
CA LYS A 274 14.33 7.56 -6.41
C LYS A 274 13.18 6.60 -6.67
N ALA A 275 13.31 5.37 -6.14
CA ALA A 275 12.23 4.41 -6.23
C ALA A 275 10.98 4.93 -5.51
N PRO A 276 9.78 4.67 -6.04
CA PRO A 276 8.55 4.90 -5.31
C PRO A 276 8.54 4.10 -4.01
N GLY A 277 7.85 4.57 -2.97
CA GLY A 277 7.91 4.03 -1.60
C GLY A 277 7.66 2.51 -1.48
N SER A 278 7.85 1.95 -0.31
CA SER A 278 8.02 0.50 -0.04
C SER A 278 6.95 -0.44 -0.63
N VAL A 279 5.75 0.02 -0.88
CA VAL A 279 4.66 -0.77 -1.50
C VAL A 279 4.92 -1.02 -2.99
N SER A 280 5.68 -0.17 -3.65
CA SER A 280 5.93 -0.24 -5.10
C SER A 280 7.10 -1.16 -5.49
N TYR A 281 7.92 -1.61 -4.55
CA TYR A 281 9.06 -2.50 -4.85
C TYR A 281 8.65 -3.87 -5.39
N THR A 282 7.56 -4.42 -4.89
CA THR A 282 7.04 -5.71 -5.37
C THR A 282 6.61 -5.64 -6.83
N HIS A 283 6.10 -4.50 -7.27
CA HIS A 283 5.70 -4.27 -8.65
C HIS A 283 6.87 -4.05 -9.61
N LEU A 284 7.91 -3.33 -9.16
CA LEU A 284 9.13 -3.16 -9.97
C LEU A 284 9.81 -4.50 -10.27
N ARG A 285 9.81 -5.43 -9.31
CA ARG A 285 10.42 -6.74 -9.46
C ARG A 285 9.65 -7.68 -10.39
N ALA A 286 8.34 -7.52 -10.50
CA ALA A 286 7.52 -8.30 -11.41
C ALA A 286 7.84 -8.02 -12.89
N HIS A 287 8.32 -6.83 -13.22
CA HIS A 287 8.72 -6.46 -14.58
C HIS A 287 10.15 -6.92 -14.98
N GLU A 288 10.98 -7.34 -14.02
CA GLU A 288 12.32 -7.88 -14.33
C GLU A 288 12.29 -9.27 -15.01
N THR A 289 11.21 -10.02 -14.86
CA THR A 289 11.12 -11.41 -15.33
C THR A 289 10.63 -11.56 -16.77
N THR A 290 10.36 -10.47 -17.46
CA THR A 290 9.82 -10.48 -18.84
C THR A 290 10.78 -9.95 -19.91
N SER A 291 12.05 -9.76 -19.59
CA SER A 291 13.06 -9.32 -20.58
C SER A 291 14.21 -10.31 -20.73
#